data_891c4e86ed0ea331791c842519121c25
#
_entry.id   891c4e86ed0ea331791c842519121c25
#
_cell.length_a   1.000
_cell.length_b   1.000
_cell.length_c   1.000
_cell.angle_alpha   90.00
_cell.angle_beta   90.00
_cell.angle_gamma   90.00
#
_symmetry.space_group_name_H-M   'P 1'
#
loop_
_entity.id
_entity.type
_entity.pdbx_description
1 polymer ?
#
loop_
_entity_poly.entity_id
_entity_poly.type
_entity_poly.pdbx_seq_one_letter_code
_entity_poly.pdbx_strand_id
1 'polypeptide(L)'
;RKAGATEKLAHTRDWNGSGCYFGMFCHGRSFDLYAYTDEKIIFREALLLILTVLVGYILLVMILQLLRRRSVQEMELQKKEQERKYQTQLEEQNRKLEIALQHEGAANRAKREFLFNMSHDIRTPMNAIIGFTSLAATHIDNREQVLDYLKKISTSSQHLLSLINDVLDMSRIESGKVKIEEKAVHLPDLVHDVRSIIQPNVSAKRLSLFIDTMDVENEDIITDPLRLNQILLNILSNAIKFTPTGGMISIRIAEKNGAPAGQACYEFRIKDNGIGMSEEFQKHIFEEFAREENSTVSGIQGTGLGMSITKNIVDMMGGTIAIESEPGKGSEFIVDLCFALSGQRVEPKQLPQLEGLRALVADDD
;
A
#
# COMPACT_ATOMS: atom_id res chain seq x y z
N ARG A 1 53.80 104.41 52.10
CA ARG A 1 54.69 103.52 52.87
C ARG A 1 53.98 102.82 53.96
N LYS A 2 53.83 101.60 53.78
CA LYS A 2 53.84 100.45 54.67
C LYS A 2 52.80 100.42 55.72
N ALA A 3 51.91 99.85 55.51
CA ALA A 3 51.45 98.49 55.40
C ALA A 3 52.15 97.55 56.40
N GLY A 4 51.51 97.13 57.15
CA GLY A 4 51.63 95.91 57.94
C GLY A 4 50.26 95.25 57.98
N ALA A 5 49.83 94.79 56.88
CA ALA A 5 48.64 93.97 56.93
C ALA A 5 48.95 92.67 57.61
N THR A 6 48.56 92.54 58.85
CA THR A 6 48.55 91.23 59.47
C THR A 6 47.40 90.45 58.88
N GLU A 7 47.84 89.53 58.00
CA GLU A 7 46.95 88.49 57.60
C GLU A 7 46.55 87.63 58.77
N LYS A 8 45.29 87.73 59.20
CA LYS A 8 44.70 86.75 60.09
C LYS A 8 43.97 85.73 59.25
N LEU A 9 44.66 84.63 59.01
CA LEU A 9 43.98 83.44 58.55
C LEU A 9 43.01 82.97 59.59
N ALA A 10 41.69 83.15 59.44
CA ALA A 10 40.71 82.48 60.25
C ALA A 10 40.45 81.09 59.74
N HIS A 11 40.99 80.11 60.47
CA HIS A 11 40.62 78.73 60.23
C HIS A 11 39.23 78.46 60.78
N THR A 12 38.25 78.36 59.93
CA THR A 12 36.95 77.76 60.28
C THR A 12 36.96 76.32 59.93
N ARG A 13 36.80 75.40 60.85
CA ARG A 13 36.53 74.00 60.54
C ARG A 13 35.15 73.92 59.96
N ASP A 14 35.06 73.35 58.78
CA ASP A 14 33.76 73.11 58.20
C ASP A 14 32.95 72.13 59.09
N TRP A 15 31.66 72.40 59.17
CA TRP A 15 30.71 71.72 60.05
C TRP A 15 30.58 70.19 59.80
N ASN A 16 31.07 69.73 58.63
CA ASN A 16 31.02 68.36 58.25
C ASN A 16 32.33 67.60 58.40
N GLY A 17 33.35 68.15 59.04
CA GLY A 17 34.60 67.46 59.30
C GLY A 17 35.47 67.28 58.00
N SER A 18 35.10 67.80 56.92
CA SER A 18 35.85 67.78 55.68
C SER A 18 36.78 68.97 55.60
N GLY A 19 37.90 68.94 56.23
CA GLY A 19 38.99 69.90 56.33
C GLY A 19 39.13 70.95 55.21
N CYS A 20 38.06 71.69 54.93
CA CYS A 20 38.09 72.84 54.04
C CYS A 20 38.57 74.11 54.82
N TYR A 21 39.60 74.74 54.31
CA TYR A 21 40.13 75.96 54.91
C TYR A 21 39.67 77.14 54.06
N PHE A 22 39.03 78.12 54.70
CA PHE A 22 38.64 79.39 54.10
C PHE A 22 39.59 80.49 54.62
N GLY A 23 40.21 81.20 53.73
CA GLY A 23 41.01 82.35 54.01
C GLY A 23 40.31 83.61 53.56
N MET A 24 40.17 84.53 54.43
CA MET A 24 39.59 85.85 54.16
C MET A 24 40.70 86.91 54.14
N PHE A 25 40.95 87.52 53.01
CA PHE A 25 41.89 88.63 52.90
C PHE A 25 41.12 89.90 52.85
N CYS A 26 41.54 90.83 53.73
CA CYS A 26 40.95 92.17 53.78
C CYS A 26 41.87 93.16 53.03
N HIS A 27 41.40 93.75 52.00
CA HIS A 27 42.10 94.77 51.23
C HIS A 27 41.23 96.03 51.19
N GLY A 28 41.49 97.00 52.12
CA GLY A 28 40.67 98.17 52.19
C GLY A 28 39.24 97.95 52.64
N ARG A 29 38.25 98.19 51.76
CA ARG A 29 36.81 97.98 52.01
C ARG A 29 36.21 96.74 51.28
N SER A 30 37.05 95.93 50.62
CA SER A 30 36.61 94.74 49.95
C SER A 30 37.20 93.47 50.62
N PHE A 31 36.43 92.43 50.56
CA PHE A 31 36.80 91.11 51.12
C PHE A 31 36.82 90.09 50.00
N ASP A 32 37.93 89.37 49.86
CA ASP A 32 38.04 88.23 48.95
C ASP A 32 38.07 86.98 49.75
N LEU A 33 37.14 86.08 49.48
CA LEU A 33 37.00 84.80 50.17
C LEU A 33 37.68 83.68 49.24
N TYR A 34 38.66 83.04 49.82
CA TYR A 34 39.31 81.92 49.17
C TYR A 34 39.06 80.66 49.98
N ALA A 35 38.64 79.62 49.30
CA ALA A 35 38.46 78.32 49.84
C ALA A 35 39.64 77.42 49.44
N TYR A 36 40.32 76.85 50.40
CA TYR A 36 41.39 75.88 50.16
C TYR A 36 40.97 74.50 50.69
N THR A 37 41.13 73.53 49.83
CA THR A 37 41.03 72.12 50.29
C THR A 37 42.45 71.55 50.42
N ASP A 38 42.67 70.65 51.40
CA ASP A 38 43.95 69.97 51.58
C ASP A 38 44.23 69.13 50.39
N GLU A 39 45.38 69.27 49.69
CA GLU A 39 45.81 68.47 48.55
C GLU A 39 45.67 66.99 48.77
N LYS A 40 45.92 66.52 50.04
CA LYS A 40 45.74 65.09 50.36
C LYS A 40 44.31 64.62 50.32
N ILE A 41 43.33 65.50 50.66
CA ILE A 41 41.91 65.18 50.61
C ILE A 41 41.49 65.10 49.12
N ILE A 42 41.88 66.07 48.32
CA ILE A 42 41.57 66.08 46.87
C ILE A 42 42.15 64.83 46.21
N PHE A 43 43.43 64.49 46.51
CA PHE A 43 44.07 63.31 45.96
C PHE A 43 43.38 62.01 46.37
N ARG A 44 42.96 61.85 47.62
CA ARG A 44 42.27 60.69 48.11
C ARG A 44 40.90 60.53 47.49
N GLU A 45 40.14 61.58 47.27
CA GLU A 45 38.82 61.53 46.60
C GLU A 45 38.96 61.25 45.14
N ALA A 46 39.96 61.86 44.45
CA ALA A 46 40.26 61.55 43.06
C ALA A 46 40.70 60.09 42.86
N LEU A 47 41.50 59.54 43.80
CA LEU A 47 41.94 58.16 43.77
C LEU A 47 40.76 57.19 43.96
N LEU A 48 39.84 57.47 44.87
CA LEU A 48 38.61 56.69 45.09
C LEU A 48 37.72 56.69 43.84
N LEU A 49 37.56 57.84 43.23
CA LEU A 49 36.76 57.97 42.00
C LEU A 49 37.39 57.14 40.83
N ILE A 50 38.69 57.22 40.66
CA ILE A 50 39.42 56.40 39.66
C ILE A 50 39.22 54.92 39.95
N LEU A 51 39.33 54.51 41.21
CA LEU A 51 39.20 53.12 41.63
C LEU A 51 37.76 52.58 41.37
N THR A 52 36.74 53.39 41.68
CA THR A 52 35.33 53.03 41.40
C THR A 52 35.04 52.92 39.94
N VAL A 53 35.58 53.82 39.09
CA VAL A 53 35.44 53.75 37.64
C VAL A 53 36.19 52.50 37.09
N LEU A 54 37.38 52.18 37.62
CA LEU A 54 38.15 51.00 37.21
C LEU A 54 37.40 49.70 37.56
N VAL A 55 36.85 49.59 38.78
CA VAL A 55 36.05 48.46 39.19
C VAL A 55 34.79 48.33 38.31
N GLY A 56 34.09 49.43 38.07
CA GLY A 56 32.93 49.46 37.16
C GLY A 56 33.26 48.97 35.73
N TYR A 57 34.41 49.40 35.22
CA TYR A 57 34.89 48.95 33.90
C TYR A 57 35.21 47.44 33.89
N ILE A 58 35.89 46.94 34.93
CA ILE A 58 36.19 45.48 35.02
C ILE A 58 34.90 44.66 35.10
N LEU A 59 33.92 45.10 35.91
CA LEU A 59 32.61 44.44 36.01
C LEU A 59 31.88 44.43 34.63
N LEU A 60 31.89 45.59 33.95
CA LEU A 60 31.28 45.69 32.62
C LEU A 60 31.89 44.71 31.60
N VAL A 61 33.26 44.65 31.55
CA VAL A 61 33.97 43.72 30.68
C VAL A 61 33.65 42.25 31.02
N MET A 62 33.57 41.93 32.33
CA MET A 62 33.21 40.61 32.78
C MET A 62 31.78 40.20 32.39
N ILE A 63 30.83 41.14 32.53
CA ILE A 63 29.45 40.91 32.09
C ILE A 63 29.36 40.70 30.60
N LEU A 64 30.04 41.54 29.79
CA LEU A 64 30.10 41.39 28.33
C LEU A 64 30.70 40.04 27.90
N GLN A 65 31.76 39.59 28.59
CA GLN A 65 32.34 38.27 28.32
C GLN A 65 31.39 37.12 28.69
N LEU A 66 30.68 37.22 29.79
CA LEU A 66 29.64 36.21 30.17
C LEU A 66 28.50 36.16 29.16
N LEU A 67 27.99 37.31 28.71
CA LEU A 67 26.94 37.37 27.69
C LEU A 67 27.42 36.78 26.37
N ARG A 68 28.64 37.11 25.94
CA ARG A 68 29.25 36.53 24.73
C ARG A 68 29.39 35.02 24.86
N ARG A 69 29.86 34.50 26.00
CA ARG A 69 29.97 33.03 26.21
C ARG A 69 28.61 32.35 26.13
N ARG A 70 27.57 32.94 26.75
CA ARG A 70 26.21 32.39 26.67
C ARG A 70 25.68 32.36 25.22
N SER A 71 25.81 33.44 24.46
CA SER A 71 25.34 33.48 23.07
C SER A 71 26.06 32.46 22.16
N VAL A 72 27.36 32.25 22.37
CA VAL A 72 28.13 31.23 21.64
C VAL A 72 27.64 29.81 22.00
N GLN A 73 27.43 29.54 23.28
CA GLN A 73 26.90 28.25 23.75
C GLN A 73 25.50 27.97 23.19
N GLU A 74 24.61 28.96 23.17
CA GLU A 74 23.28 28.85 22.61
C GLU A 74 23.33 28.55 21.10
N MET A 75 24.20 29.23 20.34
CA MET A 75 24.38 28.97 18.92
C MET A 75 24.94 27.55 18.65
N GLU A 76 25.92 27.10 19.46
CA GLU A 76 26.43 25.73 19.32
C GLU A 76 25.36 24.68 19.63
N LEU A 77 24.53 24.92 20.65
CA LEU A 77 23.44 24.03 21.00
C LEU A 77 22.40 23.96 19.88
N GLN A 78 21.99 25.10 19.34
CA GLN A 78 21.05 25.17 18.21
C GLN A 78 21.61 24.46 16.98
N LYS A 79 22.90 24.65 16.68
CA LYS A 79 23.56 23.97 15.57
C LYS A 79 23.55 22.44 15.74
N LYS A 80 23.90 21.95 16.94
CA LYS A 80 23.86 20.51 17.24
C LYS A 80 22.44 19.94 17.16
N GLU A 81 21.44 20.69 17.59
CA GLU A 81 20.05 20.27 17.52
C GLU A 81 19.56 20.21 16.06
N GLN A 82 19.96 21.18 15.24
CA GLN A 82 19.66 21.18 13.81
C GLN A 82 20.37 20.04 13.08
N GLU A 83 21.62 19.76 13.40
CA GLU A 83 22.36 18.61 12.85
C GLU A 83 21.70 17.28 13.22
N ARG A 84 21.27 17.12 14.47
CA ARG A 84 20.51 15.93 14.91
C ARG A 84 19.19 15.76 14.16
N LYS A 85 18.40 16.83 14.00
CA LYS A 85 17.18 16.79 13.22
C LYS A 85 17.42 16.38 11.78
N TYR A 86 18.46 16.93 11.17
CA TYR A 86 18.85 16.58 9.81
C TYR A 86 19.29 15.11 9.67
N GLN A 87 20.09 14.62 10.61
CA GLN A 87 20.50 13.21 10.64
C GLN A 87 19.31 12.27 10.80
N THR A 88 18.38 12.56 11.72
CA THR A 88 17.17 11.76 11.91
C THR A 88 16.29 11.73 10.64
N GLN A 89 16.13 12.86 9.95
CA GLN A 89 15.41 12.91 8.69
C GLN A 89 16.11 12.09 7.58
N LEU A 90 17.42 12.17 7.51
CA LEU A 90 18.20 11.41 6.54
C LEU A 90 18.12 9.90 6.79
N GLU A 91 18.21 9.48 8.05
CA GLU A 91 18.02 8.07 8.43
C GLU A 91 16.62 7.56 8.08
N GLU A 92 15.59 8.36 8.33
CA GLU A 92 14.22 8.00 7.97
C GLU A 92 14.03 7.89 6.44
N GLN A 93 14.61 8.82 5.67
CA GLN A 93 14.59 8.75 4.21
C GLN A 93 15.34 7.53 3.67
N ASN A 94 16.52 7.25 4.21
CA ASN A 94 17.32 6.07 3.83
C ASN A 94 16.54 4.78 4.13
N ARG A 95 15.91 4.68 5.30
CA ARG A 95 15.08 3.52 5.64
C ARG A 95 13.91 3.32 4.69
N LYS A 96 13.20 4.43 4.32
CA LYS A 96 12.12 4.37 3.33
C LYS A 96 12.63 3.91 1.96
N LEU A 97 13.80 4.40 1.56
CA LEU A 97 14.43 4.04 0.30
C LEU A 97 14.87 2.57 0.29
N GLU A 98 15.46 2.07 1.38
CA GLU A 98 15.85 0.66 1.51
C GLU A 98 14.62 -0.28 1.40
N ILE A 99 13.52 0.06 2.09
CA ILE A 99 12.27 -0.71 2.00
C ILE A 99 11.75 -0.69 0.55
N ALA A 100 11.73 0.46 -0.11
CA ALA A 100 11.28 0.58 -1.50
C ALA A 100 12.16 -0.25 -2.46
N LEU A 101 13.49 -0.20 -2.29
CA LEU A 101 14.44 -0.99 -3.09
C LEU A 101 14.29 -2.50 -2.84
N GLN A 102 14.00 -2.91 -1.61
CA GLN A 102 13.73 -4.32 -1.30
C GLN A 102 12.46 -4.81 -1.99
N HIS A 103 11.38 -4.02 -1.94
CA HIS A 103 10.12 -4.32 -2.64
C HIS A 103 10.32 -4.39 -4.15
N GLU A 104 10.99 -3.40 -4.76
CA GLU A 104 11.30 -3.40 -6.19
C GLU A 104 12.18 -4.60 -6.59
N GLY A 105 13.18 -4.92 -5.77
CA GLY A 105 14.05 -6.08 -5.99
C GLY A 105 13.30 -7.41 -5.92
N ALA A 106 12.30 -7.54 -5.03
CA ALA A 106 11.44 -8.71 -4.94
C ALA A 106 10.52 -8.83 -6.17
N ALA A 107 9.86 -7.74 -6.55
CA ALA A 107 9.00 -7.69 -7.73
C ALA A 107 9.78 -8.02 -9.03
N ASN A 108 10.98 -7.49 -9.18
CA ASN A 108 11.85 -7.79 -10.34
C ASN A 108 12.36 -9.24 -10.35
N ARG A 109 12.55 -9.87 -9.18
CA ARG A 109 12.88 -11.31 -9.11
C ARG A 109 11.68 -12.16 -9.53
N ALA A 110 10.51 -11.89 -8.97
CA ALA A 110 9.26 -12.56 -9.33
C ALA A 110 8.96 -12.44 -10.84
N LYS A 111 9.14 -11.25 -11.41
CA LYS A 111 8.97 -11.03 -12.85
C LYS A 111 9.96 -11.81 -13.73
N ARG A 112 11.22 -11.94 -13.30
CA ARG A 112 12.22 -12.77 -14.04
C ARG A 112 11.90 -14.25 -13.95
N GLU A 113 11.52 -14.72 -12.77
CA GLU A 113 11.11 -16.11 -12.55
C GLU A 113 9.87 -16.46 -13.36
N PHE A 114 8.90 -15.55 -13.42
CA PHE A 114 7.75 -15.64 -14.31
C PHE A 114 8.13 -15.82 -15.78
N LEU A 115 8.97 -14.92 -16.33
CA LEU A 115 9.37 -15.01 -17.73
C LEU A 115 10.10 -16.32 -18.04
N PHE A 116 10.89 -16.82 -17.10
CA PHE A 116 11.55 -18.12 -17.21
C PHE A 116 10.54 -19.26 -17.20
N ASN A 117 9.62 -19.28 -16.24
CA ASN A 117 8.57 -20.29 -16.12
C ASN A 117 7.60 -20.25 -17.31
N MET A 118 7.20 -19.05 -17.76
CA MET A 118 6.38 -18.85 -18.95
C MET A 118 7.03 -19.39 -20.21
N SER A 119 8.35 -19.16 -20.39
CA SER A 119 9.09 -19.72 -21.53
C SER A 119 9.04 -21.25 -21.53
N HIS A 120 9.14 -21.87 -20.35
CA HIS A 120 9.00 -23.32 -20.20
C HIS A 120 7.57 -23.78 -20.50
N ASP A 121 6.57 -23.11 -19.89
CA ASP A 121 5.15 -23.47 -20.00
C ASP A 121 4.59 -23.28 -21.43
N ILE A 122 5.12 -22.32 -22.19
CA ILE A 122 4.83 -22.15 -23.63
C ILE A 122 5.54 -23.23 -24.46
N ARG A 123 6.78 -23.57 -24.14
CA ARG A 123 7.57 -24.55 -24.91
C ARG A 123 6.98 -25.96 -24.83
N THR A 124 6.45 -26.35 -23.67
CA THR A 124 5.90 -27.70 -23.45
C THR A 124 4.74 -28.03 -24.39
N PRO A 125 3.64 -27.26 -24.43
CA PRO A 125 2.56 -27.53 -25.38
C PRO A 125 2.98 -27.33 -26.83
N MET A 126 3.89 -26.40 -27.13
CA MET A 126 4.43 -26.21 -28.47
C MET A 126 5.19 -27.45 -28.96
N ASN A 127 6.07 -28.00 -28.11
CA ASN A 127 6.79 -29.24 -28.42
C ASN A 127 5.84 -30.45 -28.57
N ALA A 128 4.77 -30.51 -27.75
CA ALA A 128 3.74 -31.53 -27.88
C ALA A 128 2.99 -31.42 -29.21
N ILE A 129 2.60 -30.23 -29.63
CA ILE A 129 1.97 -29.97 -30.94
C ILE A 129 2.90 -30.46 -32.06
N ILE A 130 4.16 -30.04 -32.08
CA ILE A 130 5.15 -30.42 -33.08
C ILE A 130 5.35 -31.94 -33.09
N GLY A 131 5.56 -32.54 -31.90
CA GLY A 131 5.78 -33.98 -31.77
C GLY A 131 4.60 -34.83 -32.23
N PHE A 132 3.37 -34.50 -31.80
CA PHE A 132 2.18 -35.22 -32.21
C PHE A 132 1.85 -35.00 -33.70
N THR A 133 2.16 -33.85 -34.28
CA THR A 133 2.03 -33.59 -35.72
C THR A 133 2.96 -34.50 -36.49
N SER A 134 4.22 -34.64 -36.09
CA SER A 134 5.19 -35.54 -36.71
C SER A 134 4.77 -37.01 -36.59
N LEU A 135 4.26 -37.41 -35.41
CA LEU A 135 3.75 -38.78 -35.20
C LEU A 135 2.50 -39.05 -36.04
N ALA A 136 1.58 -38.11 -36.18
CA ALA A 136 0.40 -38.25 -37.00
C ALA A 136 0.79 -38.42 -38.47
N ALA A 137 1.79 -37.68 -38.97
CA ALA A 137 2.31 -37.81 -40.32
C ALA A 137 2.98 -39.17 -40.58
N THR A 138 3.71 -39.72 -39.55
CA THR A 138 4.38 -41.02 -39.67
C THR A 138 3.40 -42.20 -39.63
N HIS A 139 2.28 -42.07 -38.92
CA HIS A 139 1.29 -43.14 -38.73
C HIS A 139 -0.01 -42.87 -39.51
N ILE A 140 0.08 -42.24 -40.67
CA ILE A 140 -1.08 -41.77 -41.45
C ILE A 140 -2.06 -42.89 -41.81
N ASP A 141 -1.57 -44.13 -41.96
CA ASP A 141 -2.37 -45.30 -42.30
C ASP A 141 -3.16 -45.85 -41.10
N ASN A 142 -2.82 -45.42 -39.85
CA ASN A 142 -3.54 -45.84 -38.65
C ASN A 142 -4.49 -44.72 -38.17
N ARG A 143 -5.73 -44.81 -38.65
CA ARG A 143 -6.77 -43.81 -38.36
C ARG A 143 -6.98 -43.56 -36.89
N GLU A 144 -6.96 -44.58 -36.05
CA GLU A 144 -7.22 -44.46 -34.62
C GLU A 144 -6.09 -43.66 -33.90
N GLN A 145 -4.84 -43.99 -34.24
CA GLN A 145 -3.68 -43.27 -33.72
C GLN A 145 -3.65 -41.82 -34.19
N VAL A 146 -3.96 -41.57 -35.45
CA VAL A 146 -4.03 -40.20 -35.99
C VAL A 146 -5.10 -39.37 -35.27
N LEU A 147 -6.27 -39.95 -35.04
CA LEU A 147 -7.33 -39.27 -34.29
C LEU A 147 -6.90 -38.95 -32.85
N ASP A 148 -6.19 -39.84 -32.15
CA ASP A 148 -5.64 -39.61 -30.84
C ASP A 148 -4.59 -38.49 -30.82
N TYR A 149 -3.67 -38.48 -31.79
CA TYR A 149 -2.68 -37.41 -31.96
C TYR A 149 -3.34 -36.05 -32.26
N LEU A 150 -4.34 -35.99 -33.12
CA LEU A 150 -5.09 -34.77 -33.42
C LEU A 150 -5.81 -34.24 -32.17
N LYS A 151 -6.38 -35.11 -31.35
CA LYS A 151 -6.99 -34.74 -30.08
C LYS A 151 -5.96 -34.14 -29.11
N LYS A 152 -4.78 -34.72 -29.01
CA LYS A 152 -3.67 -34.23 -28.18
C LYS A 152 -3.14 -32.88 -28.68
N ILE A 153 -3.04 -32.71 -30.04
CA ILE A 153 -2.67 -31.43 -30.65
C ILE A 153 -3.71 -30.35 -30.29
N SER A 154 -5.00 -30.66 -30.45
CA SER A 154 -6.08 -29.70 -30.11
C SER A 154 -6.03 -29.29 -28.64
N THR A 155 -5.88 -30.26 -27.74
CA THR A 155 -5.76 -29.97 -26.28
C THR A 155 -4.54 -29.10 -25.97
N SER A 156 -3.38 -29.40 -26.56
CA SER A 156 -2.15 -28.62 -26.38
C SER A 156 -2.27 -27.21 -26.95
N SER A 157 -2.94 -27.05 -28.09
CA SER A 157 -3.20 -25.75 -28.70
C SER A 157 -4.15 -24.89 -27.87
N GLN A 158 -5.21 -25.48 -27.34
CA GLN A 158 -6.13 -24.78 -26.44
C GLN A 158 -5.42 -24.31 -25.13
N HIS A 159 -4.55 -25.18 -24.59
CA HIS A 159 -3.75 -24.81 -23.43
C HIS A 159 -2.79 -23.65 -23.73
N LEU A 160 -2.09 -23.70 -24.88
CA LEU A 160 -1.21 -22.60 -25.30
C LEU A 160 -1.97 -21.29 -25.50
N LEU A 161 -3.17 -21.33 -26.06
CA LEU A 161 -4.01 -20.15 -26.28
C LEU A 161 -4.44 -19.55 -24.93
N SER A 162 -4.82 -20.39 -23.95
CA SER A 162 -5.14 -19.92 -22.60
C SER A 162 -3.95 -19.22 -21.95
N LEU A 163 -2.73 -19.78 -22.03
CA LEU A 163 -1.51 -19.17 -21.51
C LEU A 163 -1.25 -17.78 -22.12
N ILE A 164 -1.39 -17.66 -23.43
CA ILE A 164 -1.19 -16.39 -24.14
C ILE A 164 -2.23 -15.35 -23.68
N ASN A 165 -3.50 -15.75 -23.57
CA ASN A 165 -4.57 -14.86 -23.13
C ASN A 165 -4.35 -14.37 -21.68
N ASP A 166 -3.92 -15.25 -20.77
CA ASP A 166 -3.61 -14.89 -19.39
C ASP A 166 -2.51 -13.80 -19.31
N VAL A 167 -1.43 -13.96 -20.12
CA VAL A 167 -0.35 -12.97 -20.22
C VAL A 167 -0.83 -11.64 -20.79
N LEU A 168 -1.66 -11.68 -21.84
CA LEU A 168 -2.22 -10.48 -22.47
C LEU A 168 -3.18 -9.76 -21.50
N ASP A 169 -4.03 -10.50 -20.80
CA ASP A 169 -4.94 -9.91 -19.79
C ASP A 169 -4.14 -9.25 -18.66
N MET A 170 -3.11 -9.93 -18.12
CA MET A 170 -2.25 -9.37 -17.10
C MET A 170 -1.57 -8.07 -17.57
N SER A 171 -0.98 -8.08 -18.76
CA SER A 171 -0.35 -6.89 -19.35
C SER A 171 -1.33 -5.72 -19.54
N ARG A 172 -2.58 -6.00 -19.92
CA ARG A 172 -3.64 -4.98 -20.04
C ARG A 172 -4.06 -4.43 -18.69
N ILE A 173 -4.16 -5.28 -17.66
CA ILE A 173 -4.49 -4.91 -16.29
C ILE A 173 -3.39 -4.02 -15.71
N GLU A 174 -2.12 -4.45 -15.77
CA GLU A 174 -0.96 -3.66 -15.28
C GLU A 174 -0.88 -2.27 -15.95
N SER A 175 -1.19 -2.20 -17.24
CA SER A 175 -1.17 -0.93 -17.99
C SER A 175 -2.39 -0.03 -17.76
N GLY A 176 -3.37 -0.45 -16.95
CA GLY A 176 -4.62 0.27 -16.69
C GLY A 176 -5.52 0.41 -17.93
N LYS A 177 -5.32 -0.43 -18.96
CA LYS A 177 -6.06 -0.35 -20.23
C LYS A 177 -7.35 -1.16 -20.25
N VAL A 178 -7.59 -1.97 -19.22
CA VAL A 178 -8.84 -2.72 -19.11
C VAL A 178 -9.96 -1.76 -18.72
N LYS A 179 -11.04 -1.77 -19.49
CA LYS A 179 -12.27 -1.04 -19.18
C LYS A 179 -13.36 -2.07 -18.91
N ILE A 180 -14.18 -1.81 -17.90
CA ILE A 180 -15.39 -2.60 -17.63
C ILE A 180 -16.47 -2.16 -18.61
N GLU A 181 -16.98 -3.11 -19.39
CA GLU A 181 -18.05 -2.89 -20.38
C GLU A 181 -19.38 -3.35 -19.79
N GLU A 182 -20.06 -2.46 -19.11
CA GLU A 182 -21.36 -2.76 -18.48
C GLU A 182 -22.47 -2.96 -19.52
N LYS A 183 -23.20 -4.04 -19.35
CA LYS A 183 -24.36 -4.44 -20.18
C LYS A 183 -25.45 -5.00 -19.28
N ALA A 184 -26.70 -4.90 -19.72
CA ALA A 184 -27.81 -5.59 -19.06
C ALA A 184 -27.65 -7.11 -19.23
N VAL A 185 -27.69 -7.83 -18.14
CA VAL A 185 -27.46 -9.28 -18.05
C VAL A 185 -28.52 -9.91 -17.18
N HIS A 186 -29.09 -11.03 -17.64
CA HIS A 186 -29.90 -11.91 -16.82
C HIS A 186 -29.00 -12.93 -16.12
N LEU A 187 -28.89 -12.85 -14.80
CA LEU A 187 -27.94 -13.62 -14.01
C LEU A 187 -28.10 -15.15 -14.18
N PRO A 188 -29.33 -15.71 -14.22
CA PRO A 188 -29.55 -17.13 -14.52
C PRO A 188 -28.96 -17.59 -15.85
N ASP A 189 -29.05 -16.77 -16.92
CA ASP A 189 -28.48 -17.10 -18.21
C ASP A 189 -26.95 -17.18 -18.17
N LEU A 190 -26.31 -16.25 -17.42
CA LEU A 190 -24.87 -16.26 -17.22
C LEU A 190 -24.44 -17.51 -16.45
N VAL A 191 -25.13 -17.89 -15.40
CA VAL A 191 -24.88 -19.12 -14.63
C VAL A 191 -25.05 -20.36 -15.50
N HIS A 192 -26.10 -20.39 -16.37
CA HIS A 192 -26.31 -21.47 -17.31
C HIS A 192 -25.15 -21.60 -18.32
N ASP A 193 -24.67 -20.48 -18.86
CA ASP A 193 -23.54 -20.46 -19.79
C ASP A 193 -22.25 -20.98 -19.10
N VAL A 194 -21.94 -20.50 -17.87
CA VAL A 194 -20.82 -21.01 -17.07
C VAL A 194 -20.94 -22.52 -16.85
N ARG A 195 -22.12 -23.01 -16.43
CA ARG A 195 -22.37 -24.44 -16.25
C ARG A 195 -22.08 -25.21 -17.54
N SER A 196 -22.59 -24.73 -18.68
CA SER A 196 -22.42 -25.40 -19.97
C SER A 196 -20.96 -25.53 -20.37
N ILE A 197 -20.14 -24.53 -20.07
CA ILE A 197 -18.69 -24.52 -20.33
C ILE A 197 -17.95 -25.55 -19.47
N ILE A 198 -18.28 -25.67 -18.16
CA ILE A 198 -17.55 -26.55 -17.25
C ILE A 198 -18.06 -28.01 -17.26
N GLN A 199 -19.29 -28.26 -17.69
CA GLN A 199 -19.97 -29.57 -17.65
C GLN A 199 -19.13 -30.72 -18.27
N PRO A 200 -18.45 -30.57 -19.42
CA PRO A 200 -17.61 -31.62 -19.98
C PRO A 200 -16.48 -32.06 -19.01
N ASN A 201 -15.84 -31.10 -18.35
CA ASN A 201 -14.75 -31.36 -17.43
C ASN A 201 -15.26 -31.99 -16.11
N VAL A 202 -16.40 -31.54 -15.59
CA VAL A 202 -17.08 -32.11 -14.43
C VAL A 202 -17.44 -33.57 -14.72
N SER A 203 -18.04 -33.84 -15.90
CA SER A 203 -18.40 -35.22 -16.30
C SER A 203 -17.20 -36.13 -16.51
N ALA A 204 -16.14 -35.63 -17.13
CA ALA A 204 -14.90 -36.39 -17.36
C ALA A 204 -14.22 -36.83 -16.06
N LYS A 205 -14.28 -36.00 -15.02
CA LYS A 205 -13.78 -36.32 -13.66
C LYS A 205 -14.83 -37.00 -12.76
N ARG A 206 -16.07 -37.21 -13.24
CA ARG A 206 -17.20 -37.74 -12.46
C ARG A 206 -17.44 -36.96 -11.17
N LEU A 207 -17.34 -35.63 -11.25
CA LEU A 207 -17.61 -34.75 -10.10
C LEU A 207 -19.12 -34.54 -9.95
N SER A 208 -19.58 -34.35 -8.69
CA SER A 208 -20.92 -33.89 -8.40
C SER A 208 -20.91 -32.34 -8.38
N LEU A 209 -21.75 -31.72 -9.22
CA LEU A 209 -21.88 -30.26 -9.29
C LEU A 209 -23.26 -29.84 -8.77
N PHE A 210 -23.28 -28.98 -7.78
CA PHE A 210 -24.49 -28.38 -7.21
C PHE A 210 -24.48 -26.88 -7.51
N ILE A 211 -25.60 -26.34 -7.96
CA ILE A 211 -25.78 -24.90 -8.21
C ILE A 211 -27.04 -24.48 -7.47
N ASP A 212 -26.90 -23.51 -6.58
CA ASP A 212 -27.95 -22.95 -5.74
C ASP A 212 -28.02 -21.43 -5.97
N THR A 213 -29.16 -20.94 -6.42
CA THR A 213 -29.47 -19.53 -6.69
C THR A 213 -30.78 -19.11 -6.07
N MET A 214 -31.31 -19.89 -5.10
CA MET A 214 -32.65 -19.68 -4.54
C MET A 214 -32.79 -18.35 -3.77
N ASP A 215 -31.69 -17.82 -3.25
CA ASP A 215 -31.70 -16.57 -2.49
C ASP A 215 -31.44 -15.34 -3.39
N VAL A 216 -31.79 -15.37 -4.68
CA VAL A 216 -31.65 -14.26 -5.64
C VAL A 216 -33.02 -13.74 -6.01
N GLU A 217 -33.33 -12.50 -5.61
CA GLU A 217 -34.61 -11.84 -5.95
C GLU A 217 -34.49 -10.99 -7.23
N ASN A 218 -33.34 -10.32 -7.41
CA ASN A 218 -33.10 -9.45 -8.55
C ASN A 218 -32.16 -10.15 -9.56
N GLU A 219 -32.73 -10.65 -10.64
CA GLU A 219 -32.01 -11.43 -11.65
C GLU A 219 -31.45 -10.56 -12.78
N ASP A 220 -32.03 -9.36 -13.02
CA ASP A 220 -31.67 -8.47 -14.12
C ASP A 220 -30.73 -7.36 -13.62
N ILE A 221 -29.45 -7.50 -13.94
CA ILE A 221 -28.36 -6.65 -13.46
C ILE A 221 -27.61 -5.96 -14.60
N ILE A 222 -26.89 -4.89 -14.29
CA ILE A 222 -25.96 -4.23 -15.22
C ILE A 222 -24.55 -4.57 -14.78
N THR A 223 -23.84 -5.35 -15.61
CA THR A 223 -22.48 -5.80 -15.31
C THR A 223 -21.71 -6.06 -16.62
N ASP A 224 -20.42 -6.32 -16.50
CA ASP A 224 -19.60 -6.85 -17.59
C ASP A 224 -19.69 -8.40 -17.61
N PRO A 225 -20.46 -9.00 -18.53
CA PRO A 225 -20.67 -10.45 -18.55
C PRO A 225 -19.37 -11.21 -18.87
N LEU A 226 -18.46 -10.63 -19.64
CA LEU A 226 -17.18 -11.27 -19.97
C LEU A 226 -16.29 -11.37 -18.73
N ARG A 227 -16.22 -10.30 -17.94
CA ARG A 227 -15.40 -10.26 -16.73
C ARG A 227 -16.00 -11.10 -15.60
N LEU A 228 -17.32 -11.04 -15.42
CA LEU A 228 -17.98 -11.90 -14.42
C LEU A 228 -17.82 -13.38 -14.77
N ASN A 229 -18.01 -13.77 -16.05
CA ASN A 229 -17.71 -15.12 -16.52
C ASN A 229 -16.25 -15.52 -16.27
N GLN A 230 -15.30 -14.62 -16.51
CA GLN A 230 -13.87 -14.87 -16.29
C GLN A 230 -13.56 -15.16 -14.82
N ILE A 231 -14.13 -14.38 -13.90
CA ILE A 231 -14.03 -14.64 -12.45
C ILE A 231 -14.51 -16.05 -12.12
N LEU A 232 -15.73 -16.37 -12.50
CA LEU A 232 -16.38 -17.65 -12.16
C LEU A 232 -15.61 -18.83 -12.79
N LEU A 233 -15.24 -18.73 -14.05
CA LEU A 233 -14.53 -19.80 -14.77
C LEU A 233 -13.12 -20.02 -14.21
N ASN A 234 -12.40 -19.00 -13.80
CA ASN A 234 -11.09 -19.14 -13.18
C ASN A 234 -11.18 -19.90 -11.84
N ILE A 235 -12.14 -19.54 -11.00
CA ILE A 235 -12.33 -20.23 -9.72
C ILE A 235 -12.80 -21.67 -9.94
N LEU A 236 -13.79 -21.88 -10.83
CA LEU A 236 -14.34 -23.21 -11.11
C LEU A 236 -13.34 -24.14 -11.79
N SER A 237 -12.51 -23.62 -12.69
CA SER A 237 -11.45 -24.42 -13.31
C SER A 237 -10.43 -24.89 -12.27
N ASN A 238 -10.11 -24.07 -11.28
CA ASN A 238 -9.27 -24.47 -10.16
C ASN A 238 -9.99 -25.52 -9.27
N ALA A 239 -11.25 -25.30 -8.93
CA ALA A 239 -12.04 -26.28 -8.17
C ALA A 239 -12.07 -27.65 -8.89
N ILE A 240 -12.37 -27.68 -10.20
CA ILE A 240 -12.36 -28.91 -11.00
C ILE A 240 -10.97 -29.54 -11.04
N LYS A 241 -9.93 -28.73 -11.18
CA LYS A 241 -8.54 -29.17 -11.28
C LYS A 241 -8.05 -29.86 -10.01
N PHE A 242 -8.33 -29.27 -8.85
CA PHE A 242 -7.81 -29.73 -7.56
C PHE A 242 -8.75 -30.68 -6.80
N THR A 243 -9.97 -30.88 -7.27
CA THR A 243 -10.90 -31.88 -6.71
C THR A 243 -10.58 -33.26 -7.29
N PRO A 244 -10.41 -34.30 -6.51
CA PRO A 244 -10.21 -35.66 -6.99
C PRO A 244 -11.45 -36.21 -7.72
N THR A 245 -11.25 -37.23 -8.54
CA THR A 245 -12.36 -37.90 -9.24
C THR A 245 -13.42 -38.42 -8.25
N GLY A 246 -14.67 -38.14 -8.56
CA GLY A 246 -15.82 -38.48 -7.69
C GLY A 246 -16.07 -37.47 -6.56
N GLY A 247 -15.31 -36.36 -6.49
CA GLY A 247 -15.52 -35.30 -5.53
C GLY A 247 -16.72 -34.40 -5.84
N MET A 248 -16.85 -33.32 -5.09
CA MET A 248 -18.00 -32.43 -5.14
C MET A 248 -17.58 -30.97 -5.28
N ILE A 249 -18.30 -30.21 -6.08
CA ILE A 249 -18.18 -28.77 -6.21
C ILE A 249 -19.59 -28.17 -6.05
N SER A 250 -19.71 -27.11 -5.27
CA SER A 250 -20.94 -26.34 -5.13
C SER A 250 -20.73 -24.87 -5.46
N ILE A 251 -21.70 -24.30 -6.15
CA ILE A 251 -21.81 -22.88 -6.44
C ILE A 251 -23.07 -22.40 -5.73
N ARG A 252 -22.94 -21.42 -4.86
CA ARG A 252 -24.09 -20.74 -4.25
C ARG A 252 -24.00 -19.26 -4.58
N ILE A 253 -25.11 -18.69 -5.05
CA ILE A 253 -25.26 -17.27 -5.31
C ILE A 253 -26.41 -16.78 -4.44
N ALA A 254 -26.12 -15.82 -3.58
CA ALA A 254 -27.10 -15.25 -2.68
C ALA A 254 -27.08 -13.72 -2.78
N GLU A 255 -28.25 -13.12 -2.84
CA GLU A 255 -28.40 -11.67 -2.78
C GLU A 255 -28.31 -11.20 -1.32
N LYS A 256 -27.46 -10.19 -1.07
CA LYS A 256 -27.23 -9.62 0.25
C LYS A 256 -28.21 -8.51 0.56
N ASN A 257 -28.76 -8.51 1.76
CA ASN A 257 -29.61 -7.44 2.27
C ASN A 257 -28.80 -6.16 2.51
N GLY A 258 -29.42 -4.99 2.30
CA GLY A 258 -28.82 -3.69 2.63
C GLY A 258 -28.01 -3.06 1.49
N ALA A 259 -28.24 -3.49 0.26
CA ALA A 259 -27.65 -2.84 -0.92
C ALA A 259 -28.12 -1.37 -1.06
N PRO A 260 -27.29 -0.48 -1.64
CA PRO A 260 -27.71 0.89 -1.95
C PRO A 260 -28.91 0.93 -2.88
N ALA A 261 -29.71 2.00 -2.81
CA ALA A 261 -30.88 2.16 -3.67
C ALA A 261 -30.52 2.06 -5.16
N GLY A 262 -31.22 1.18 -5.90
CA GLY A 262 -30.95 0.93 -7.32
C GLY A 262 -29.82 -0.04 -7.62
N GLN A 263 -29.27 -0.70 -6.59
CA GLN A 263 -28.26 -1.75 -6.71
C GLN A 263 -28.71 -3.02 -5.97
N ALA A 264 -28.17 -4.15 -6.38
CA ALA A 264 -28.21 -5.41 -5.64
C ALA A 264 -26.77 -5.93 -5.45
N CYS A 265 -26.48 -6.44 -4.27
CA CYS A 265 -25.17 -7.00 -3.93
C CYS A 265 -25.28 -8.52 -3.80
N TYR A 266 -24.37 -9.23 -4.43
CA TYR A 266 -24.40 -10.69 -4.49
C TYR A 266 -23.13 -11.26 -3.87
N GLU A 267 -23.28 -12.37 -3.16
CA GLU A 267 -22.21 -13.22 -2.70
C GLU A 267 -22.19 -14.49 -3.55
N PHE A 268 -21.09 -14.69 -4.25
CA PHE A 268 -20.80 -15.91 -5.00
C PHE A 268 -19.88 -16.80 -4.17
N ARG A 269 -20.39 -17.94 -3.70
CA ARG A 269 -19.60 -18.95 -2.97
C ARG A 269 -19.35 -20.14 -3.88
N ILE A 270 -18.07 -20.44 -4.11
CA ILE A 270 -17.64 -21.60 -4.87
C ILE A 270 -16.80 -22.47 -3.96
N LYS A 271 -17.35 -23.64 -3.62
CA LYS A 271 -16.75 -24.58 -2.66
C LYS A 271 -16.44 -25.90 -3.35
N ASP A 272 -15.28 -26.45 -3.05
CA ASP A 272 -14.84 -27.77 -3.46
C ASP A 272 -14.43 -28.61 -2.23
N ASN A 273 -14.43 -29.94 -2.38
CA ASN A 273 -13.91 -30.88 -1.39
C ASN A 273 -12.56 -31.48 -1.85
N GLY A 274 -11.75 -30.68 -2.51
CA GLY A 274 -10.44 -31.05 -3.04
C GLY A 274 -9.34 -31.15 -2.00
N ILE A 275 -8.10 -31.01 -2.47
CA ILE A 275 -6.90 -31.15 -1.62
C ILE A 275 -6.75 -30.01 -0.60
N GLY A 276 -7.43 -28.87 -0.78
CA GLY A 276 -7.25 -27.66 0.04
C GLY A 276 -5.86 -27.02 -0.11
N MET A 277 -5.60 -26.02 0.72
CA MET A 277 -4.37 -25.21 0.67
C MET A 277 -3.84 -24.95 2.08
N SER A 278 -2.51 -24.79 2.20
CA SER A 278 -1.86 -24.40 3.45
C SER A 278 -2.20 -22.94 3.82
N GLU A 279 -2.21 -22.61 5.11
CA GLU A 279 -2.43 -21.23 5.59
C GLU A 279 -1.40 -20.24 5.03
N GLU A 280 -0.17 -20.71 4.81
CA GLU A 280 0.90 -19.90 4.23
C GLU A 280 0.59 -19.55 2.77
N PHE A 281 0.17 -20.53 1.96
CA PHE A 281 -0.16 -20.31 0.57
C PHE A 281 -1.42 -19.45 0.39
N GLN A 282 -2.42 -19.57 1.27
CA GLN A 282 -3.63 -18.75 1.25
C GLN A 282 -3.33 -17.24 1.32
N LYS A 283 -2.26 -16.83 2.02
CA LYS A 283 -1.85 -15.43 2.11
C LYS A 283 -1.31 -14.86 0.79
N HIS A 284 -0.82 -15.74 -0.06
CA HIS A 284 -0.14 -15.38 -1.31
C HIS A 284 -0.87 -15.80 -2.58
N ILE A 285 -2.02 -16.51 -2.47
CA ILE A 285 -2.71 -17.08 -3.63
C ILE A 285 -3.15 -16.04 -4.68
N PHE A 286 -3.38 -14.78 -4.24
CA PHE A 286 -3.75 -13.67 -5.13
C PHE A 286 -2.53 -12.88 -5.63
N GLU A 287 -1.33 -13.23 -5.21
CA GLU A 287 -0.11 -12.66 -5.77
C GLU A 287 0.16 -13.23 -7.15
N GLU A 288 0.81 -12.45 -7.98
CA GLU A 288 1.18 -12.88 -9.31
C GLU A 288 2.14 -14.07 -9.23
N PHE A 289 1.86 -15.10 -10.05
CA PHE A 289 2.71 -16.29 -10.17
C PHE A 289 2.76 -17.20 -8.96
N ALA A 290 1.89 -17.00 -7.99
CA ALA A 290 1.81 -17.84 -6.81
C ALA A 290 1.47 -19.30 -7.18
N ARG A 291 2.31 -20.24 -6.74
CA ARG A 291 2.10 -21.70 -6.88
C ARG A 291 2.51 -22.38 -5.58
N GLU A 292 1.71 -23.31 -5.13
CA GLU A 292 2.10 -24.14 -4.00
C GLU A 292 3.10 -25.21 -4.44
N GLU A 293 4.22 -25.37 -3.74
CA GLU A 293 5.32 -26.28 -4.12
C GLU A 293 4.84 -27.74 -4.29
N ASN A 294 3.88 -28.17 -3.49
CA ASN A 294 3.29 -29.51 -3.58
C ASN A 294 2.49 -29.75 -4.88
N SER A 295 1.99 -28.70 -5.53
CA SER A 295 1.25 -28.80 -6.79
C SER A 295 2.18 -29.14 -7.97
N THR A 296 3.44 -28.74 -7.88
CA THR A 296 4.47 -29.04 -8.88
C THR A 296 4.85 -30.51 -8.88
N VAL A 297 4.84 -31.17 -7.72
CA VAL A 297 5.11 -32.61 -7.56
C VAL A 297 3.97 -33.48 -8.09
N SER A 298 2.72 -33.00 -8.04
CA SER A 298 1.53 -33.72 -8.53
C SER A 298 1.28 -33.61 -10.03
N GLY A 299 2.15 -32.93 -10.79
CA GLY A 299 2.01 -32.77 -12.25
C GLY A 299 0.83 -31.89 -12.71
N ILE A 300 0.22 -31.15 -11.78
CA ILE A 300 -0.92 -30.30 -12.06
C ILE A 300 -0.43 -28.93 -12.57
N GLN A 301 -0.42 -28.75 -13.90
CA GLN A 301 0.05 -27.53 -14.55
C GLN A 301 -0.89 -26.33 -14.35
N GLY A 302 -0.35 -25.12 -14.24
CA GLY A 302 -1.10 -23.86 -14.20
C GLY A 302 -0.17 -22.65 -14.29
N THR A 303 -0.68 -21.54 -14.80
CA THR A 303 0.07 -20.28 -15.00
C THR A 303 0.45 -19.58 -13.71
N GLY A 304 -0.34 -19.76 -12.63
CA GLY A 304 -0.27 -18.94 -11.42
C GLY A 304 -0.82 -17.52 -11.60
N LEU A 305 -1.42 -17.21 -12.77
CA LEU A 305 -2.00 -15.90 -13.06
C LEU A 305 -3.52 -15.86 -12.85
N GLY A 306 -4.22 -16.98 -12.93
CA GLY A 306 -5.68 -17.00 -12.88
C GLY A 306 -6.27 -16.33 -11.64
N MET A 307 -5.69 -16.53 -10.44
CA MET A 307 -6.21 -15.95 -9.19
C MET A 307 -5.84 -14.48 -9.03
N SER A 308 -4.66 -14.04 -9.47
CA SER A 308 -4.28 -12.62 -9.48
C SER A 308 -5.13 -11.84 -10.49
N ILE A 309 -5.39 -12.40 -11.69
CA ILE A 309 -6.32 -11.82 -12.67
C ILE A 309 -7.73 -11.71 -12.06
N THR A 310 -8.21 -12.77 -11.40
CA THR A 310 -9.51 -12.76 -10.73
C THR A 310 -9.60 -11.65 -9.68
N LYS A 311 -8.61 -11.53 -8.81
CA LYS A 311 -8.54 -10.47 -7.79
C LYS A 311 -8.58 -9.08 -8.43
N ASN A 312 -7.77 -8.85 -9.46
CA ASN A 312 -7.73 -7.56 -10.16
C ASN A 312 -9.08 -7.22 -10.83
N ILE A 313 -9.76 -8.19 -11.44
CA ILE A 313 -11.07 -7.98 -12.05
C ILE A 313 -12.11 -7.65 -10.96
N VAL A 314 -12.14 -8.40 -9.85
CA VAL A 314 -13.03 -8.15 -8.72
C VAL A 314 -12.81 -6.74 -8.16
N ASP A 315 -11.56 -6.32 -7.98
CA ASP A 315 -11.23 -4.98 -7.51
C ASP A 315 -11.66 -3.87 -8.48
N MET A 316 -11.48 -4.10 -9.80
CA MET A 316 -11.97 -3.17 -10.84
C MET A 316 -13.50 -3.07 -10.87
N MET A 317 -14.22 -4.14 -10.51
CA MET A 317 -15.68 -4.16 -10.37
C MET A 317 -16.15 -3.64 -9.00
N GLY A 318 -15.24 -3.17 -8.14
CA GLY A 318 -15.58 -2.61 -6.83
C GLY A 318 -15.99 -3.64 -5.77
N GLY A 319 -15.66 -4.91 -5.98
CA GLY A 319 -15.99 -6.02 -5.09
C GLY A 319 -14.87 -6.46 -4.15
N THR A 320 -15.10 -7.57 -3.47
CA THR A 320 -14.11 -8.24 -2.63
C THR A 320 -14.05 -9.73 -2.92
N ILE A 321 -12.88 -10.34 -2.77
CA ILE A 321 -12.70 -11.78 -2.85
C ILE A 321 -11.95 -12.27 -1.61
N ALA A 322 -12.47 -13.34 -1.01
CA ALA A 322 -11.88 -14.03 0.12
C ALA A 322 -11.77 -15.53 -0.15
N ILE A 323 -10.97 -16.21 0.65
CA ILE A 323 -10.78 -17.65 0.58
C ILE A 323 -10.78 -18.26 1.97
N GLU A 324 -11.42 -19.42 2.10
CA GLU A 324 -11.36 -20.29 3.26
C GLU A 324 -10.93 -21.68 2.78
N SER A 325 -9.82 -22.22 3.28
CA SER A 325 -9.31 -23.50 2.85
C SER A 325 -8.59 -24.22 3.98
N GLU A 326 -8.68 -25.55 3.97
CA GLU A 326 -7.96 -26.40 4.90
C GLU A 326 -7.40 -27.61 4.14
N PRO A 327 -6.11 -27.95 4.33
CA PRO A 327 -5.51 -29.12 3.69
C PRO A 327 -6.33 -30.40 3.91
N GLY A 328 -6.67 -31.08 2.83
CA GLY A 328 -7.47 -32.30 2.83
C GLY A 328 -8.99 -32.11 2.99
N LYS A 329 -9.50 -30.90 3.18
CA LYS A 329 -10.94 -30.61 3.31
C LYS A 329 -11.51 -29.85 2.12
N GLY A 330 -10.65 -29.23 1.29
CA GLY A 330 -11.04 -28.45 0.14
C GLY A 330 -10.94 -26.96 0.36
N SER A 331 -11.52 -26.17 -0.55
CA SER A 331 -11.47 -24.73 -0.55
C SER A 331 -12.83 -24.12 -0.82
N GLU A 332 -13.09 -22.94 -0.28
CA GLU A 332 -14.25 -22.10 -0.54
C GLU A 332 -13.80 -20.70 -0.90
N PHE A 333 -14.11 -20.26 -2.12
CA PHE A 333 -13.90 -18.91 -2.60
C PHE A 333 -15.19 -18.12 -2.43
N ILE A 334 -15.09 -16.91 -1.88
CA ILE A 334 -16.20 -16.02 -1.59
C ILE A 334 -15.94 -14.73 -2.34
N VAL A 335 -16.82 -14.38 -3.29
CA VAL A 335 -16.73 -13.15 -4.08
C VAL A 335 -17.95 -12.31 -3.84
N ASP A 336 -17.77 -11.08 -3.37
CA ASP A 336 -18.83 -10.10 -3.17
C ASP A 336 -18.77 -9.04 -4.26
N LEU A 337 -19.88 -8.85 -4.96
CA LEU A 337 -20.04 -7.85 -6.02
C LEU A 337 -21.38 -7.17 -5.93
N CYS A 338 -21.42 -5.85 -6.15
CA CYS A 338 -22.63 -5.07 -6.22
C CYS A 338 -22.84 -4.55 -7.65
N PHE A 339 -24.04 -4.69 -8.17
CA PHE A 339 -24.41 -4.30 -9.52
C PHE A 339 -25.61 -3.34 -9.50
N ALA A 340 -25.65 -2.44 -10.48
CA ALA A 340 -26.86 -1.67 -10.74
C ALA A 340 -27.96 -2.58 -11.25
N LEU A 341 -29.21 -2.33 -10.84
CA LEU A 341 -30.35 -3.06 -11.34
C LEU A 341 -30.73 -2.58 -12.74
N SER A 342 -31.01 -3.53 -13.63
CA SER A 342 -31.57 -3.20 -14.95
C SER A 342 -33.04 -2.79 -14.78
N GLY A 343 -33.36 -1.54 -15.14
CA GLY A 343 -34.76 -1.08 -15.16
C GLY A 343 -35.61 -1.71 -16.26
N GLN A 344 -34.99 -2.51 -17.11
CA GLN A 344 -35.66 -3.27 -18.19
C GLN A 344 -35.45 -4.75 -17.92
N ARG A 345 -36.54 -5.51 -17.94
CA ARG A 345 -36.46 -6.96 -17.87
C ARG A 345 -35.72 -7.47 -19.10
N VAL A 346 -34.59 -8.14 -18.87
CA VAL A 346 -33.82 -8.80 -19.94
C VAL A 346 -34.66 -10.04 -20.37
N GLU A 347 -34.96 -10.17 -21.64
CA GLU A 347 -35.64 -11.38 -22.10
C GLU A 347 -34.74 -12.60 -21.89
N PRO A 348 -35.24 -13.64 -21.18
CA PRO A 348 -34.47 -14.84 -20.93
C PRO A 348 -34.05 -15.50 -22.27
N LYS A 349 -32.86 -16.06 -22.29
CA LYS A 349 -32.38 -16.78 -23.46
C LYS A 349 -33.26 -17.99 -23.74
N GLN A 350 -33.95 -17.97 -24.89
CA GLN A 350 -34.77 -19.12 -25.30
C GLN A 350 -33.83 -20.34 -25.51
N LEU A 351 -34.17 -21.44 -24.86
CA LEU A 351 -33.44 -22.71 -25.00
C LEU A 351 -34.22 -23.60 -25.96
N PRO A 352 -33.84 -23.66 -27.28
CA PRO A 352 -34.56 -24.42 -28.27
C PRO A 352 -34.69 -25.91 -27.94
N GLN A 353 -33.78 -26.40 -27.09
CA GLN A 353 -33.79 -27.80 -26.64
C GLN A 353 -34.92 -28.13 -25.68
N LEU A 354 -35.57 -27.11 -25.09
CA LEU A 354 -36.70 -27.27 -24.15
C LEU A 354 -38.02 -27.00 -24.86
N GLU A 355 -38.02 -26.57 -26.11
CA GLU A 355 -39.22 -26.27 -26.86
C GLU A 355 -40.06 -27.56 -27.08
N GLY A 356 -41.30 -27.52 -26.61
CA GLY A 356 -42.23 -28.66 -26.69
C GLY A 356 -42.11 -29.69 -25.55
N LEU A 357 -41.16 -29.52 -24.59
CA LEU A 357 -41.07 -30.34 -23.40
C LEU A 357 -42.10 -29.89 -22.34
N ARG A 358 -42.68 -30.85 -21.64
CA ARG A 358 -43.50 -30.56 -20.48
C ARG A 358 -42.67 -30.65 -19.24
N ALA A 359 -42.56 -29.57 -18.47
CA ALA A 359 -41.92 -29.56 -17.16
C ALA A 359 -42.97 -29.74 -16.06
N LEU A 360 -42.70 -30.62 -15.11
CA LEU A 360 -43.44 -30.71 -13.85
C LEU A 360 -42.62 -29.89 -12.82
N VAL A 361 -43.25 -28.82 -12.36
CA VAL A 361 -42.74 -28.05 -11.20
C VAL A 361 -43.49 -28.58 -9.99
N ALA A 362 -42.78 -29.19 -9.06
CA ALA A 362 -43.29 -29.52 -7.74
C ALA A 362 -42.77 -28.44 -6.79
N ASP A 363 -43.69 -27.74 -6.14
CA ASP A 363 -43.43 -26.76 -5.10
C ASP A 363 -43.82 -27.40 -3.76
N ASP A 364 -42.99 -27.26 -2.75
CA ASP A 364 -43.19 -27.86 -1.43
C ASP A 364 -43.91 -26.92 -0.45
N ASP A 365 -44.71 -25.93 -0.94
CA ASP A 365 -45.55 -25.07 -0.09
C ASP A 365 -46.75 -25.83 0.51
#